data_d099e53d6dd095f83f211e450c64faca
#
_entry.id   d099e53d6dd095f83f211e450c64faca
#
_cell.length_a   1.000
_cell.length_b   1.000
_cell.length_c   1.000
_cell.angle_alpha   90.00
_cell.angle_beta   90.00
_cell.angle_gamma   90.00
#
_symmetry.space_group_name_H-M   'P 1'
#
loop_
_entity.id
_entity.type
_entity.pdbx_description
1 polymer ?
#
loop_
_entity_poly.entity_id
_entity_poly.type
_entity_poly.pdbx_seq_one_letter_code
_entity_poly.pdbx_strand_id
1 'polypeptide(L)'
;LYQDKILVRQLGLQPYEPISQAMHEFTDTRDENTLDEIWLVEHHPVFTQGQAGKAEHILMPGDIPVIQSDRGGQVTYHGPGQQVMYVLLNLKRRKLGVRELVTLLEQTVVNTLAELDIEAHPRADAPGVYVGEKKNLFARIAYSPRLFIPRSGIKRQYGSFAIFTYQPLWLCRDGNGKNIAMET
;
A
#
# COMPACT_ATOMS: atom_id res chain seq x y z
N LEU A 1 -21.67 -2.17 18.78
CA LEU A 1 -21.58 -0.69 18.56
C LEU A 1 -20.15 -0.15 18.46
N TYR A 2 -19.14 -0.80 19.07
CA TYR A 2 -17.73 -0.43 18.93
C TYR A 2 -17.06 -1.07 17.71
N GLN A 3 -17.57 -2.22 17.28
CA GLN A 3 -16.97 -3.06 16.22
C GLN A 3 -17.06 -2.47 14.81
N ASP A 4 -17.89 -1.45 14.61
CA ASP A 4 -18.07 -0.80 13.30
C ASP A 4 -17.14 0.41 13.10
N LYS A 5 -16.41 0.80 14.14
CA LYS A 5 -15.48 1.94 14.07
C LYS A 5 -14.15 1.53 13.47
N ILE A 6 -13.55 2.45 12.74
CA ILE A 6 -12.18 2.36 12.22
C ILE A 6 -11.40 3.52 12.83
N LEU A 7 -10.26 3.20 13.42
CA LEU A 7 -9.33 4.23 13.92
C LEU A 7 -8.43 4.68 12.77
N VAL A 8 -8.43 5.97 12.47
CA VAL A 8 -7.52 6.55 11.49
C VAL A 8 -6.33 7.18 12.20
N ARG A 9 -5.11 6.74 11.85
CA ARG A 9 -3.87 7.30 12.36
C ARG A 9 -3.15 8.09 11.27
N GLN A 10 -2.84 9.34 11.53
CA GLN A 10 -1.99 10.16 10.68
C GLN A 10 -0.56 10.11 11.22
N LEU A 11 0.33 9.43 10.54
CA LEU A 11 1.69 9.16 11.00
C LEU A 11 2.73 10.13 10.44
N GLY A 12 2.36 10.90 9.40
CA GLY A 12 3.28 11.83 8.73
C GLY A 12 4.41 11.11 8.00
N LEU A 13 5.56 11.76 7.88
CA LEU A 13 6.73 11.22 7.18
C LEU A 13 7.52 10.28 8.12
N GLN A 14 7.65 9.01 7.73
CA GLN A 14 8.23 7.95 8.55
C GLN A 14 9.17 7.04 7.76
N PRO A 15 10.19 6.46 8.39
CA PRO A 15 10.96 5.37 7.81
C PRO A 15 10.05 4.15 7.53
N TYR A 16 10.34 3.39 6.47
CA TYR A 16 9.51 2.24 6.08
C TYR A 16 9.58 1.08 7.09
N GLU A 17 10.79 0.69 7.53
CA GLU A 17 10.98 -0.51 8.35
C GLU A 17 10.24 -0.46 9.70
N PRO A 18 10.31 0.64 10.49
CA PRO A 18 9.56 0.73 11.75
C PRO A 18 8.05 0.62 11.55
N ILE A 19 7.52 1.21 10.47
CA ILE A 19 6.08 1.11 10.15
C ILE A 19 5.70 -0.31 9.75
N SER A 20 6.52 -0.96 8.91
CA SER A 20 6.33 -2.36 8.54
C SER A 20 6.34 -3.27 9.77
N GLN A 21 7.29 -3.09 10.68
CA GLN A 21 7.36 -3.85 11.92
C GLN A 21 6.13 -3.60 12.81
N ALA A 22 5.72 -2.35 12.98
CA ALA A 22 4.54 -2.00 13.77
C ALA A 22 3.25 -2.62 13.20
N MET A 23 3.12 -2.72 11.88
CA MET A 23 1.98 -3.42 11.24
C MET A 23 1.99 -4.92 11.54
N HIS A 24 3.16 -5.57 11.55
CA HIS A 24 3.28 -6.98 11.93
C HIS A 24 2.90 -7.17 13.40
N GLU A 25 3.45 -6.37 14.30
CA GLU A 25 3.13 -6.42 15.74
C GLU A 25 1.63 -6.20 15.98
N PHE A 26 1.03 -5.21 15.33
CA PHE A 26 -0.41 -4.97 15.41
C PHE A 26 -1.22 -6.18 14.93
N THR A 27 -0.81 -6.81 13.84
CA THR A 27 -1.51 -7.98 13.27
C THR A 27 -1.35 -9.21 14.17
N ASP A 28 -0.18 -9.41 14.77
CA ASP A 28 0.12 -10.56 15.62
C ASP A 28 -0.52 -10.45 17.02
N THR A 29 -0.71 -9.22 17.52
CA THR A 29 -1.23 -8.96 18.87
C THR A 29 -2.72 -8.66 18.91
N ARG A 30 -3.34 -8.33 17.77
CA ARG A 30 -4.76 -7.99 17.72
C ARG A 30 -5.66 -9.20 18.04
N ASP A 31 -6.76 -8.92 18.67
CA ASP A 31 -7.82 -9.87 19.03
C ASP A 31 -9.18 -9.47 18.43
N GLU A 32 -10.26 -10.16 18.84
CA GLU A 32 -11.62 -9.88 18.36
C GLU A 32 -12.15 -8.50 18.79
N ASN A 33 -11.60 -7.91 19.86
CA ASN A 33 -12.01 -6.63 20.40
C ASN A 33 -11.16 -5.46 19.85
N THR A 34 -10.02 -5.77 19.23
CA THR A 34 -9.13 -4.77 18.65
C THR A 34 -9.82 -4.07 17.47
N LEU A 35 -9.84 -2.74 17.49
CA LEU A 35 -10.41 -1.95 16.41
C LEU A 35 -9.64 -2.17 15.11
N ASP A 36 -10.34 -2.00 14.01
CA ASP A 36 -9.72 -1.89 12.71
C ASP A 36 -9.01 -0.54 12.59
N GLU A 37 -7.90 -0.49 11.90
CA GLU A 37 -7.11 0.73 11.75
C GLU A 37 -6.82 1.04 10.28
N ILE A 38 -6.71 2.34 9.98
CA ILE A 38 -6.16 2.88 8.74
C ILE A 38 -5.01 3.80 9.14
N TRP A 39 -3.83 3.54 8.57
CA TRP A 39 -2.64 4.36 8.81
C TRP A 39 -2.30 5.15 7.56
N LEU A 40 -2.30 6.47 7.69
CA LEU A 40 -1.90 7.41 6.64
C LEU A 40 -0.46 7.82 6.90
N VAL A 41 0.42 7.54 5.95
CA VAL A 41 1.87 7.75 6.11
C VAL A 41 2.49 8.17 4.79
N GLU A 42 3.53 8.98 4.85
CA GLU A 42 4.52 9.16 3.79
C GLU A 42 5.82 8.51 4.23
N HIS A 43 6.57 7.93 3.30
CA HIS A 43 7.86 7.34 3.65
C HIS A 43 9.03 8.21 3.20
N HIS A 44 10.13 8.15 3.97
CA HIS A 44 11.41 8.57 3.44
C HIS A 44 11.74 7.77 2.18
N PRO A 45 12.60 8.30 1.28
CA PRO A 45 12.96 7.61 0.04
C PRO A 45 13.37 6.16 0.30
N VAL A 46 12.68 5.21 -0.31
CA VAL A 46 12.91 3.77 -0.15
C VAL A 46 12.38 3.00 -1.36
N PHE A 47 13.11 1.97 -1.78
CA PHE A 47 12.60 0.94 -2.67
C PHE A 47 12.11 -0.26 -1.86
N THR A 48 10.86 -0.65 -2.02
CA THR A 48 10.36 -1.90 -1.46
C THR A 48 10.31 -2.96 -2.54
N GLN A 49 10.99 -4.08 -2.32
CA GLN A 49 10.98 -5.23 -3.21
C GLN A 49 9.93 -6.22 -2.75
N GLY A 50 8.85 -6.39 -3.51
CA GLY A 50 7.82 -7.38 -3.24
C GLY A 50 8.27 -8.81 -3.55
N GLN A 51 7.41 -9.79 -3.29
CA GLN A 51 7.73 -11.22 -3.46
C GLN A 51 8.07 -11.62 -4.91
N ALA A 52 7.51 -10.90 -5.90
CA ALA A 52 7.84 -11.11 -7.31
C ALA A 52 8.97 -10.19 -7.81
N GLY A 53 9.53 -9.36 -6.92
CA GLY A 53 10.59 -8.42 -7.26
C GLY A 53 11.90 -9.15 -7.54
N LYS A 54 12.59 -8.74 -8.61
CA LYS A 54 13.91 -9.22 -8.94
C LYS A 54 14.91 -8.08 -8.77
N ALA A 55 16.09 -8.38 -8.21
CA ALA A 55 17.15 -7.40 -8.00
C ALA A 55 17.57 -6.70 -9.30
N GLU A 56 17.48 -7.41 -10.43
CA GLU A 56 17.80 -6.90 -11.78
C GLU A 56 16.89 -5.74 -12.24
N HIS A 57 15.72 -5.57 -11.60
CA HIS A 57 14.80 -4.45 -11.90
C HIS A 57 15.19 -3.14 -11.20
N ILE A 58 16.23 -3.16 -10.37
CA ILE A 58 16.75 -1.97 -9.69
C ILE A 58 18.09 -1.63 -10.31
N LEU A 59 18.06 -0.86 -11.39
CA LEU A 59 19.26 -0.60 -12.19
C LEU A 59 20.26 0.34 -11.49
N MET A 60 19.78 1.37 -10.80
CA MET A 60 20.62 2.35 -10.11
C MET A 60 19.88 2.92 -8.88
N PRO A 61 19.88 2.24 -7.73
CA PRO A 61 19.19 2.73 -6.53
C PRO A 61 19.90 3.95 -5.92
N GLY A 62 21.17 4.20 -6.26
CA GLY A 62 21.97 5.23 -5.60
C GLY A 62 22.08 4.95 -4.10
N ASP A 63 21.93 6.00 -3.28
CA ASP A 63 21.97 5.92 -1.81
C ASP A 63 20.60 5.55 -1.21
N ILE A 64 19.58 5.28 -2.05
CA ILE A 64 18.23 4.93 -1.57
C ILE A 64 18.20 3.47 -1.12
N PRO A 65 17.80 3.18 0.11
CA PRO A 65 17.76 1.82 0.62
C PRO A 65 16.76 0.96 -0.17
N VAL A 66 17.13 -0.30 -0.39
CA VAL A 66 16.27 -1.34 -0.98
C VAL A 66 15.91 -2.33 0.10
N ILE A 67 14.61 -2.43 0.41
CA ILE A 67 14.12 -3.26 1.51
C ILE A 67 13.22 -4.36 0.97
N GLN A 68 13.49 -5.60 1.36
CA GLN A 68 12.64 -6.72 1.04
C GLN A 68 11.34 -6.63 1.83
N SER A 69 10.21 -6.67 1.11
CA SER A 69 8.87 -6.63 1.69
C SER A 69 8.12 -7.94 1.42
N ASP A 70 7.21 -8.28 2.30
CA ASP A 70 6.33 -9.46 2.16
C ASP A 70 5.07 -9.20 1.30
N ARG A 71 4.88 -7.97 0.82
CA ARG A 71 3.80 -7.64 -0.11
C ARG A 71 3.96 -8.35 -1.45
N GLY A 72 2.87 -8.53 -2.15
CA GLY A 72 2.88 -8.97 -3.55
C GLY A 72 3.47 -7.91 -4.49
N GLY A 73 3.75 -8.32 -5.72
CA GLY A 73 4.22 -7.44 -6.80
C GLY A 73 5.73 -7.27 -6.86
N GLN A 74 6.14 -6.37 -7.75
CA GLN A 74 7.52 -6.06 -8.11
C GLN A 74 8.13 -5.02 -7.16
N VAL A 75 9.21 -4.37 -7.59
CA VAL A 75 9.82 -3.24 -6.91
C VAL A 75 8.91 -2.02 -7.00
N THR A 76 8.83 -1.25 -5.92
CA THR A 76 8.09 0.01 -5.86
C THR A 76 8.92 1.03 -5.09
N TYR A 77 8.98 2.24 -5.62
CA TYR A 77 9.55 3.39 -4.92
C TYR A 77 8.52 4.05 -4.03
N HIS A 78 8.93 4.46 -2.84
CA HIS A 78 8.19 5.33 -1.95
C HIS A 78 9.04 6.54 -1.58
N GLY A 79 8.41 7.70 -1.42
CA GLY A 79 9.09 8.92 -1.04
C GLY A 79 8.12 10.03 -0.64
N PRO A 80 8.64 11.18 -0.17
CA PRO A 80 7.83 12.34 0.19
C PRO A 80 6.91 12.79 -0.95
N GLY A 81 5.68 13.17 -0.62
CA GLY A 81 4.63 13.51 -1.57
C GLY A 81 3.85 12.30 -2.10
N GLN A 82 4.22 11.07 -1.73
CA GLN A 82 3.42 9.88 -1.99
C GLN A 82 2.65 9.49 -0.73
N GLN A 83 1.34 9.69 -0.74
CA GLN A 83 0.50 9.22 0.36
C GLN A 83 0.35 7.71 0.29
N VAL A 84 0.73 7.03 1.35
CA VAL A 84 0.48 5.60 1.55
C VAL A 84 -0.62 5.44 2.60
N MET A 85 -1.59 4.60 2.30
CA MET A 85 -2.66 4.23 3.22
C MET A 85 -2.57 2.73 3.51
N TYR A 86 -2.19 2.38 4.73
CA TYR A 86 -2.24 1.00 5.20
C TYR A 86 -3.59 0.70 5.83
N VAL A 87 -4.26 -0.32 5.35
CA VAL A 87 -5.62 -0.70 5.72
C VAL A 87 -5.57 -2.02 6.50
N LEU A 88 -5.76 -1.97 7.81
CA LEU A 88 -5.60 -3.08 8.75
C LEU A 88 -6.97 -3.50 9.30
N LEU A 89 -7.67 -4.35 8.55
CA LEU A 89 -9.06 -4.75 8.82
C LEU A 89 -9.19 -6.20 9.29
N ASN A 90 -10.21 -6.45 10.13
CA ASN A 90 -10.71 -7.79 10.40
C ASN A 90 -11.77 -8.14 9.33
N LEU A 91 -11.36 -8.87 8.30
CA LEU A 91 -12.21 -9.22 7.16
C LEU A 91 -13.39 -10.11 7.56
N LYS A 92 -13.20 -11.01 8.54
CA LYS A 92 -14.28 -11.89 9.03
C LYS A 92 -15.36 -11.06 9.72
N ARG A 93 -14.97 -10.14 10.60
CA ARG A 93 -15.90 -9.23 11.28
C ARG A 93 -16.67 -8.37 10.27
N ARG A 94 -15.99 -7.88 9.24
CA ARG A 94 -16.57 -7.06 8.16
C ARG A 94 -17.36 -7.89 7.14
N LYS A 95 -17.30 -9.23 7.20
CA LYS A 95 -17.90 -10.15 6.21
C LYS A 95 -17.46 -9.85 4.77
N LEU A 96 -16.21 -9.45 4.62
CA LEU A 96 -15.62 -9.08 3.33
C LEU A 96 -14.62 -10.13 2.85
N GLY A 97 -14.68 -10.44 1.56
CA GLY A 97 -13.63 -11.16 0.87
C GLY A 97 -12.47 -10.23 0.46
N VAL A 98 -11.28 -10.80 0.23
CA VAL A 98 -10.10 -10.05 -0.24
C VAL A 98 -10.38 -9.27 -1.52
N ARG A 99 -11.04 -9.91 -2.50
CA ARG A 99 -11.37 -9.28 -3.79
C ARG A 99 -12.38 -8.14 -3.62
N GLU A 100 -13.39 -8.35 -2.79
CA GLU A 100 -14.39 -7.32 -2.49
C GLU A 100 -13.73 -6.09 -1.84
N LEU A 101 -12.80 -6.31 -0.90
CA LEU A 101 -12.06 -5.20 -0.30
C LEU A 101 -11.23 -4.44 -1.34
N VAL A 102 -10.52 -5.14 -2.24
CA VAL A 102 -9.77 -4.48 -3.33
C VAL A 102 -10.70 -3.60 -4.16
N THR A 103 -11.87 -4.13 -4.56
CA THR A 103 -12.86 -3.35 -5.34
C THR A 103 -13.37 -2.13 -4.57
N LEU A 104 -13.62 -2.27 -3.26
CA LEU A 104 -14.04 -1.14 -2.42
C LEU A 104 -12.95 -0.07 -2.31
N LEU A 105 -11.69 -0.48 -2.20
CA LEU A 105 -10.56 0.43 -2.14
C LEU A 105 -10.36 1.18 -3.47
N GLU A 106 -10.46 0.47 -4.59
CA GLU A 106 -10.43 1.08 -5.94
C GLU A 106 -11.56 2.10 -6.09
N GLN A 107 -12.79 1.74 -5.72
CA GLN A 107 -13.93 2.63 -5.79
C GLN A 107 -13.77 3.86 -4.87
N THR A 108 -13.17 3.70 -3.70
CA THR A 108 -12.88 4.82 -2.81
C THR A 108 -11.96 5.84 -3.48
N VAL A 109 -10.89 5.37 -4.13
CA VAL A 109 -9.98 6.26 -4.86
C VAL A 109 -10.68 6.93 -6.04
N VAL A 110 -11.49 6.18 -6.82
CA VAL A 110 -12.26 6.73 -7.94
C VAL A 110 -13.21 7.83 -7.47
N ASN A 111 -13.96 7.59 -6.38
CA ASN A 111 -14.89 8.58 -5.82
C ASN A 111 -14.16 9.83 -5.33
N THR A 112 -13.02 9.66 -4.65
CA THR A 112 -12.21 10.78 -4.18
C THR A 112 -11.69 11.64 -5.34
N LEU A 113 -11.25 11.01 -6.44
CA LEU A 113 -10.81 11.73 -7.63
C LEU A 113 -11.96 12.43 -8.34
N ALA A 114 -13.16 11.83 -8.36
CA ALA A 114 -14.35 12.44 -8.92
C ALA A 114 -14.77 13.74 -8.17
N GLU A 115 -14.54 13.82 -6.85
CA GLU A 115 -14.73 15.06 -6.07
C GLU A 115 -13.77 16.19 -6.49
N LEU A 116 -12.69 15.85 -7.17
CA LEU A 116 -11.71 16.79 -7.73
C LEU A 116 -11.87 16.99 -9.25
N ASP A 117 -13.00 16.57 -9.83
CA ASP A 117 -13.29 16.60 -11.29
C ASP A 117 -12.26 15.79 -12.12
N ILE A 118 -11.63 14.75 -11.52
CA ILE A 118 -10.70 13.87 -12.19
C ILE A 118 -11.40 12.55 -12.51
N GLU A 119 -11.54 12.25 -13.81
CA GLU A 119 -12.07 10.98 -14.27
C GLU A 119 -11.05 9.86 -14.12
N ALA A 120 -11.42 8.82 -13.36
CA ALA A 120 -10.58 7.69 -13.06
C ALA A 120 -11.38 6.38 -13.08
N HIS A 121 -10.69 5.27 -13.38
CA HIS A 121 -11.32 3.96 -13.47
C HIS A 121 -10.38 2.83 -12.99
N PRO A 122 -10.91 1.76 -12.40
CA PRO A 122 -10.15 0.55 -12.13
C PRO A 122 -9.97 -0.27 -13.41
N ARG A 123 -9.02 -1.22 -13.39
CA ARG A 123 -8.80 -2.16 -14.48
C ARG A 123 -8.89 -3.60 -13.98
N ALA A 124 -9.54 -4.45 -14.78
CA ALA A 124 -9.69 -5.88 -14.42
C ALA A 124 -8.38 -6.68 -14.53
N ASP A 125 -7.45 -6.25 -15.40
CA ASP A 125 -6.18 -6.92 -15.68
C ASP A 125 -5.02 -6.48 -14.78
N ALA A 126 -5.19 -5.35 -14.07
CA ALA A 126 -4.14 -4.81 -13.20
C ALA A 126 -4.74 -4.05 -12.01
N PRO A 127 -4.65 -4.57 -10.77
CA PRO A 127 -5.19 -3.90 -9.59
C PRO A 127 -4.65 -2.49 -9.41
N GLY A 128 -5.54 -1.52 -9.33
CA GLY A 128 -5.21 -0.11 -9.21
C GLY A 128 -6.20 0.79 -9.92
N VAL A 129 -6.03 2.10 -9.75
CA VAL A 129 -6.87 3.14 -10.34
C VAL A 129 -6.06 3.95 -11.34
N TYR A 130 -6.62 4.15 -12.50
CA TYR A 130 -5.99 4.77 -13.66
C TYR A 130 -6.72 6.04 -14.06
N VAL A 131 -5.99 7.07 -14.48
CA VAL A 131 -6.50 8.36 -14.89
C VAL A 131 -6.28 8.56 -16.39
N GLY A 132 -7.34 9.02 -17.08
CA GLY A 132 -7.33 9.32 -18.52
C GLY A 132 -7.25 8.07 -19.42
N GLU A 133 -7.19 8.29 -20.73
CA GLU A 133 -7.14 7.22 -21.74
C GLU A 133 -5.81 6.46 -21.78
N LYS A 134 -4.73 7.13 -21.41
CA LYS A 134 -3.40 6.52 -21.30
C LYS A 134 -3.31 5.80 -19.96
N LYS A 135 -2.66 4.65 -19.91
CA LYS A 135 -2.47 3.77 -18.74
C LYS A 135 -1.71 4.47 -17.56
N ASN A 136 -2.11 5.68 -17.22
CA ASN A 136 -1.51 6.44 -16.13
C ASN A 136 -2.04 5.91 -14.80
N LEU A 137 -1.27 5.03 -14.18
CA LEU A 137 -1.58 4.48 -12.87
C LEU A 137 -1.51 5.62 -11.84
N PHE A 138 -2.64 5.97 -11.23
CA PHE A 138 -2.72 6.96 -10.17
C PHE A 138 -2.49 6.34 -8.79
N ALA A 139 -3.16 5.21 -8.53
CA ALA A 139 -3.02 4.51 -7.25
C ALA A 139 -2.87 3.01 -7.48
N ARG A 140 -1.97 2.39 -6.76
CA ARG A 140 -1.76 0.94 -6.73
C ARG A 140 -2.26 0.37 -5.42
N ILE A 141 -2.91 -0.80 -5.50
CA ILE A 141 -3.32 -1.57 -4.34
C ILE A 141 -2.42 -2.79 -4.24
N ALA A 142 -1.72 -2.92 -3.13
CA ALA A 142 -0.87 -4.06 -2.84
C ALA A 142 -1.40 -4.81 -1.61
N TYR A 143 -1.31 -6.12 -1.64
CA TYR A 143 -1.74 -7.01 -0.60
C TYR A 143 -0.53 -7.71 0.03
N SER A 144 -0.49 -7.77 1.36
CA SER A 144 0.54 -8.51 2.09
C SER A 144 -0.04 -9.78 2.71
N PRO A 145 0.33 -10.97 2.20
CA PRO A 145 -0.19 -12.23 2.71
C PRO A 145 0.38 -12.61 4.09
N ARG A 146 1.54 -12.12 4.50
CA ARG A 146 2.14 -12.42 5.81
C ARG A 146 1.47 -11.71 6.97
N LEU A 147 0.94 -10.53 6.74
CA LEU A 147 0.08 -9.83 7.70
C LEU A 147 -1.28 -10.54 7.88
N PHE A 148 -1.43 -11.69 7.23
CA PHE A 148 -2.65 -12.50 7.17
C PHE A 148 -2.58 -13.82 7.94
N ILE A 149 -1.40 -14.28 8.35
CA ILE A 149 -1.23 -15.59 9.00
C ILE A 149 -0.71 -15.38 10.41
N PRO A 150 -1.57 -15.40 11.44
CA PRO A 150 -1.09 -15.58 12.80
C PRO A 150 -0.39 -16.94 12.90
N ARG A 151 0.74 -17.01 13.57
CA ARG A 151 1.46 -18.27 13.87
C ARG A 151 0.60 -19.33 14.57
N SER A 152 -0.58 -18.97 15.06
CA SER A 152 -1.53 -19.82 15.80
C SER A 152 -2.49 -20.65 14.93
N GLY A 153 -2.31 -20.74 13.62
CA GLY A 153 -3.09 -21.63 12.75
C GLY A 153 -4.56 -21.22 12.51
N ILE A 154 -5.02 -20.08 13.02
CA ILE A 154 -6.37 -19.57 12.78
C ILE A 154 -6.41 -18.88 11.42
N LYS A 155 -7.19 -19.48 10.52
CA LYS A 155 -7.29 -19.12 9.10
C LYS A 155 -7.73 -17.65 8.90
N ARG A 156 -6.91 -16.87 8.14
CA ARG A 156 -7.28 -15.72 7.28
C ARG A 156 -8.39 -14.79 7.82
N GLN A 157 -8.23 -14.24 9.04
CA GLN A 157 -9.23 -13.33 9.61
C GLN A 157 -8.96 -11.86 9.34
N TYR A 158 -7.70 -11.49 9.09
CA TYR A 158 -7.26 -10.11 9.00
C TYR A 158 -6.64 -9.82 7.64
N GLY A 159 -6.86 -8.64 7.11
CA GLY A 159 -6.25 -8.18 5.86
C GLY A 159 -5.43 -6.93 6.08
N SER A 160 -4.24 -6.90 5.51
CA SER A 160 -3.46 -5.69 5.36
C SER A 160 -3.30 -5.37 3.89
N PHE A 161 -3.71 -4.17 3.53
CA PHE A 161 -3.61 -3.62 2.19
C PHE A 161 -2.87 -2.30 2.25
N ALA A 162 -2.06 -2.05 1.26
CA ALA A 162 -1.47 -0.74 1.04
C ALA A 162 -2.04 -0.14 -0.24
N ILE A 163 -2.57 1.07 -0.14
CA ILE A 163 -2.85 1.92 -1.28
C ILE A 163 -1.80 3.01 -1.28
N PHE A 164 -1.15 3.21 -2.40
CA PHE A 164 -0.22 4.32 -2.55
C PHE A 164 -0.48 5.03 -3.87
N THR A 165 -0.46 6.36 -3.82
CA THR A 165 -0.53 7.18 -5.03
C THR A 165 0.76 7.01 -5.83
N TYR A 166 0.61 6.93 -7.15
CA TYR A 166 1.75 6.78 -8.03
C TYR A 166 2.41 8.14 -8.25
N GLN A 167 3.70 8.25 -7.92
CA GLN A 167 4.50 9.35 -8.41
C GLN A 167 5.04 8.97 -9.79
N PRO A 168 4.81 9.78 -10.84
CA PRO A 168 5.47 9.56 -12.13
C PRO A 168 6.99 9.52 -11.94
N LEU A 169 7.65 8.56 -12.57
CA LEU A 169 9.10 8.32 -12.44
C LEU A 169 9.97 9.55 -12.71
N TRP A 170 9.51 10.48 -13.54
CA TRP A 170 10.19 11.75 -13.79
C TRP A 170 10.16 12.73 -12.60
N LEU A 171 9.31 12.48 -11.58
CA LEU A 171 9.30 13.19 -10.30
C LEU A 171 10.13 12.48 -9.22
N CYS A 172 10.54 11.24 -9.45
CA CYS A 172 11.43 10.54 -8.53
C CYS A 172 12.85 11.07 -8.71
N ARG A 173 13.22 11.99 -7.83
CA ARG A 173 14.59 12.49 -7.71
C ARG A 173 15.20 11.92 -6.43
N ASP A 174 16.48 11.55 -6.50
CA ASP A 174 17.26 11.28 -5.29
C ASP A 174 17.40 12.58 -4.47
N GLY A 175 17.91 12.47 -3.26
CA GLY A 175 18.17 13.62 -2.39
C GLY A 175 19.12 14.68 -3.02
N ASN A 176 19.77 14.35 -4.14
CA ASN A 176 20.66 15.21 -4.90
C ASN A 176 20.02 15.74 -6.21
N GLY A 177 18.73 15.47 -6.43
CA GLY A 177 17.98 15.98 -7.58
C GLY A 177 18.17 15.21 -8.89
N LYS A 178 18.83 14.02 -8.88
CA LYS A 178 18.95 13.16 -10.06
C LYS A 178 17.70 12.31 -10.25
N ASN A 179 17.29 12.13 -11.51
CA ASN A 179 16.17 11.25 -11.87
C ASN A 179 16.55 9.79 -11.57
N ILE A 180 15.65 9.07 -10.89
CA ILE A 180 15.80 7.65 -10.60
C ILE A 180 15.11 6.88 -11.72
N ALA A 181 15.88 6.08 -12.47
CA ALA A 181 15.32 5.23 -13.52
C ALA A 181 14.87 3.88 -12.96
N MET A 182 13.62 3.50 -13.24
CA MET A 182 13.10 2.13 -13.08
C MET A 182 12.60 1.65 -14.42
N GLU A 183 12.98 0.45 -14.85
CA GLU A 183 12.31 -0.22 -15.96
C GLU A 183 10.92 -0.70 -15.51
N THR A 184 9.91 -0.42 -16.35
CA THR A 184 8.49 -0.80 -16.14
C THR A 184 8.22 -2.18 -16.71
#